data_b4da9a9258c8d373dd071740f0e2ebae
#
_entry.id   b4da9a9258c8d373dd071740f0e2ebae
#
_cell.length_a   1.000
_cell.length_b   1.000
_cell.length_c   1.000
_cell.angle_alpha   90.00
_cell.angle_beta   90.00
_cell.angle_gamma   90.00
#
_symmetry.space_group_name_H-M   'P 1'
#
loop_
_entity.id
_entity.type
_entity.pdbx_description
1 polymer ?
#
loop_
_entity_poly.entity_id
_entity_poly.type
_entity_poly.pdbx_seq_one_letter_code
_entity_poly.pdbx_strand_id
1 'polypeptide(L)'
;MNDHVTIRQWISRRRIRTAVDRSLGAKVPKAAFDEAEAYARRKMAFQNEALGLDRGDEYLELLIPDVIREMALAARYDGRRATA
;
A
#
# COMPACT_ATOMS: atom_id res chain seq x y z
N MET A 1 13.11 19.98 10.59
CA MET A 1 13.14 18.61 10.63
C MET A 1 11.99 17.99 11.34
N ASN A 2 11.14 17.43 10.67
CA ASN A 2 9.92 17.04 11.25
C ASN A 2 9.59 15.64 10.96
N ASP A 3 10.51 14.81 11.34
CA ASP A 3 10.31 13.41 11.15
C ASP A 3 9.63 12.79 12.33
N HIS A 4 8.91 13.63 13.07
CA HIS A 4 8.18 13.10 14.19
C HIS A 4 6.98 12.35 13.69
N VAL A 5 7.17 11.10 13.49
CA VAL A 5 6.03 10.20 13.38
C VAL A 5 5.41 10.16 14.75
N THR A 6 4.22 10.70 14.92
CA THR A 6 3.54 10.64 16.19
C THR A 6 3.28 9.19 16.57
N ILE A 7 3.10 8.92 17.86
CA ILE A 7 2.77 7.56 18.33
C ILE A 7 1.52 7.06 17.61
N ARG A 8 0.53 7.94 17.41
CA ARG A 8 -0.70 7.59 16.72
C ARG A 8 -0.43 7.15 15.28
N GLN A 9 0.43 7.88 14.55
CA GLN A 9 0.79 7.52 13.19
C GLN A 9 1.56 6.22 13.13
N TRP A 10 2.44 5.98 14.10
CA TRP A 10 3.21 4.75 14.17
C TRP A 10 2.30 3.55 14.40
N ILE A 11 1.34 3.66 15.34
CA ILE A 11 0.38 2.59 15.61
C ILE A 11 -0.48 2.32 14.39
N SER A 12 -0.95 3.38 13.73
CA SER A 12 -1.77 3.27 12.52
C SER A 12 -1.03 2.54 11.40
N ARG A 13 0.20 2.91 11.13
CA ARG A 13 1.00 2.25 10.09
C ARG A 13 1.26 0.79 10.42
N ARG A 14 1.49 0.49 11.69
CA ARG A 14 1.73 -0.88 12.12
C ARG A 14 0.47 -1.74 11.97
N ARG A 15 -0.69 -1.18 12.27
CA ARG A 15 -1.97 -1.88 12.07
C ARG A 15 -2.20 -2.16 10.59
N ILE A 16 -1.96 -1.18 9.74
CA ILE A 16 -2.11 -1.34 8.30
C ILE A 16 -1.18 -2.44 7.81
N ARG A 17 0.07 -2.42 8.24
CA ARG A 17 1.06 -3.42 7.85
C ARG A 17 0.61 -4.83 8.23
N THR A 18 0.15 -4.99 9.47
CA THR A 18 -0.33 -6.28 9.95
C THR A 18 -1.53 -6.77 9.15
N ALA A 19 -2.47 -5.86 8.86
CA ALA A 19 -3.66 -6.20 8.08
C ALA A 19 -3.28 -6.62 6.65
N VAL A 20 -2.32 -5.93 6.04
CA VAL A 20 -1.84 -6.24 4.69
C VAL A 20 -1.18 -7.61 4.66
N ASP A 21 -0.28 -7.88 5.59
CA ASP A 21 0.39 -9.18 5.67
C ASP A 21 -0.61 -10.31 5.84
N ARG A 22 -1.62 -10.09 6.68
CA ARG A 22 -2.67 -11.08 6.92
C ARG A 22 -3.50 -11.32 5.66
N SER A 23 -3.84 -10.25 4.97
CA SER A 23 -4.64 -10.35 3.74
C SER A 23 -3.91 -11.11 2.65
N LEU A 24 -2.60 -10.94 2.56
CA LEU A 24 -1.79 -11.60 1.53
C LEU A 24 -1.30 -12.99 1.96
N GLY A 25 -1.47 -13.33 3.23
CA GLY A 25 -1.01 -14.61 3.76
C GLY A 25 0.50 -14.75 3.82
N ALA A 26 1.23 -13.63 3.81
CA ALA A 26 2.68 -13.64 3.83
C ALA A 26 3.19 -12.28 4.31
N LYS A 27 4.38 -12.28 4.89
CA LYS A 27 5.02 -11.05 5.32
C LYS A 27 5.60 -10.33 4.10
N VAL A 28 5.15 -9.11 3.87
CA VAL A 28 5.58 -8.31 2.72
C VAL A 28 6.94 -7.66 3.03
N PRO A 29 7.91 -7.74 2.12
CA PRO A 29 9.18 -7.04 2.31
C PRO A 29 8.96 -5.53 2.48
N LYS A 30 9.78 -4.91 3.32
CA LYS A 30 9.63 -3.51 3.64
C LYS A 30 9.62 -2.61 2.40
N ALA A 31 10.55 -2.84 1.48
CA ALA A 31 10.64 -2.01 0.28
C ALA A 31 9.37 -2.09 -0.58
N ALA A 32 8.84 -3.30 -0.74
CA ALA A 32 7.60 -3.50 -1.51
C ALA A 32 6.41 -2.86 -0.80
N PHE A 33 6.33 -2.99 0.51
CA PHE A 33 5.27 -2.37 1.28
C PHE A 33 5.33 -0.84 1.17
N ASP A 34 6.52 -0.26 1.35
CA ASP A 34 6.68 1.20 1.32
C ASP A 34 6.27 1.77 -0.04
N GLU A 35 6.65 1.10 -1.13
CA GLU A 35 6.29 1.51 -2.47
C GLU A 35 4.78 1.44 -2.69
N ALA A 36 4.18 0.33 -2.29
CA ALA A 36 2.75 0.13 -2.44
C ALA A 36 1.96 1.11 -1.57
N GLU A 37 2.42 1.38 -0.35
CA GLU A 37 1.78 2.34 0.53
C GLU A 37 1.80 3.74 -0.07
N ALA A 38 2.95 4.17 -0.60
CA ALA A 38 3.06 5.49 -1.20
C ALA A 38 2.11 5.63 -2.39
N TYR A 39 2.04 4.63 -3.24
CA TYR A 39 1.12 4.63 -4.37
C TYR A 39 -0.33 4.65 -3.91
N ALA A 40 -0.68 3.80 -2.95
CA ALA A 40 -2.05 3.71 -2.45
C ALA A 40 -2.50 5.01 -1.82
N ARG A 41 -1.64 5.69 -1.06
CA ARG A 41 -1.98 6.96 -0.44
C ARG A 41 -2.23 8.05 -1.48
N ARG A 42 -1.42 8.10 -2.53
CA ARG A 42 -1.65 9.06 -3.62
C ARG A 42 -2.96 8.78 -4.34
N LYS A 43 -3.25 7.51 -4.62
CA LYS A 43 -4.48 7.12 -5.29
C LYS A 43 -5.70 7.46 -4.43
N MET A 44 -5.63 7.18 -3.15
CA MET A 44 -6.72 7.50 -2.22
C MET A 44 -6.94 9.00 -2.13
N ALA A 45 -5.88 9.78 -2.01
CA ALA A 45 -5.99 11.24 -1.94
C ALA A 45 -6.63 11.81 -3.21
N PHE A 46 -6.23 11.31 -4.36
CA PHE A 46 -6.81 11.72 -5.63
C PHE A 46 -8.30 11.39 -5.69
N GLN A 47 -8.68 10.18 -5.30
CA GLN A 47 -10.08 9.76 -5.32
C GLN A 47 -10.92 10.53 -4.31
N ASN A 48 -10.37 10.79 -3.11
CA ASN A 48 -11.07 11.58 -2.11
C ASN A 48 -11.38 12.98 -2.63
N GLU A 49 -10.42 13.60 -3.29
CA GLU A 49 -10.62 14.93 -3.84
C GLU A 49 -11.60 14.91 -5.01
N ALA A 50 -11.40 13.99 -5.95
CA ALA A 50 -12.21 13.95 -7.18
C ALA A 50 -13.67 13.60 -6.90
N LEU A 51 -13.93 12.76 -5.89
CA LEU A 51 -15.26 12.25 -5.62
C LEU A 51 -15.88 12.82 -4.34
N GLY A 52 -15.19 13.73 -3.67
CA GLY A 52 -15.68 14.32 -2.42
C GLY A 52 -15.77 13.31 -1.30
N LEU A 53 -14.83 12.36 -1.24
CA LEU A 53 -14.81 11.30 -0.24
C LEU A 53 -13.81 11.63 0.88
N ASP A 54 -13.96 10.92 2.00
CA ASP A 54 -13.08 11.08 3.15
C ASP A 54 -12.64 9.70 3.65
N ARG A 55 -12.03 8.92 2.76
CA ARG A 55 -11.54 7.61 3.09
C ARG A 55 -10.21 7.72 3.84
N GLY A 56 -9.97 6.80 4.76
CA GLY A 56 -8.78 6.81 5.59
C GLY A 56 -8.12 5.46 5.68
N ASP A 57 -7.55 5.16 6.85
CA ASP A 57 -6.73 3.96 7.06
C ASP A 57 -7.44 2.65 6.72
N GLU A 58 -8.74 2.56 7.00
CA GLU A 58 -9.50 1.35 6.69
C GLU A 58 -9.47 1.05 5.19
N TYR A 59 -9.57 2.09 4.38
CA TYR A 59 -9.50 1.94 2.93
C TYR A 59 -8.10 1.54 2.49
N LEU A 60 -7.07 2.06 3.14
CA LEU A 60 -5.69 1.67 2.85
C LEU A 60 -5.43 0.20 3.14
N GLU A 61 -6.03 -0.35 4.19
CA GLU A 61 -5.91 -1.77 4.51
C GLU A 61 -6.45 -2.66 3.38
N LEU A 62 -7.41 -2.15 2.63
CA LEU A 62 -7.96 -2.87 1.48
C LEU A 62 -7.20 -2.59 0.19
N LEU A 63 -6.77 -1.35 0.01
CA LEU A 63 -6.13 -0.91 -1.23
C LEU A 63 -4.69 -1.40 -1.37
N ILE A 64 -3.92 -1.38 -0.30
CA ILE A 64 -2.51 -1.76 -0.37
C ILE A 64 -2.31 -3.22 -0.82
N PRO A 65 -3.06 -4.22 -0.31
CA PRO A 65 -2.92 -5.58 -0.82
C PRO A 65 -3.19 -5.68 -2.32
N ASP A 66 -4.18 -4.96 -2.82
CA ASP A 66 -4.49 -4.97 -4.25
C ASP A 66 -3.34 -4.38 -5.06
N VAL A 67 -2.75 -3.28 -4.59
CA VAL A 67 -1.60 -2.67 -5.24
C VAL A 67 -0.43 -3.65 -5.27
N ILE A 68 -0.16 -4.34 -4.17
CA ILE A 68 0.93 -5.31 -4.10
C ILE A 68 0.70 -6.46 -5.10
N ARG A 69 -0.54 -6.94 -5.21
CA ARG A 69 -0.87 -7.99 -6.18
C ARG A 69 -0.67 -7.51 -7.62
N GLU A 70 -1.06 -6.29 -7.91
CA GLU A 70 -0.87 -5.69 -9.23
C GLU A 70 0.62 -5.53 -9.57
N MET A 71 1.41 -5.09 -8.61
CA MET A 71 2.86 -4.96 -8.78
C MET A 71 3.50 -6.33 -9.05
N ALA A 72 3.07 -7.36 -8.34
CA ALA A 72 3.58 -8.71 -8.54
C ALA A 72 3.23 -9.25 -9.92
N LEU A 73 2.02 -8.98 -10.40
CA LEU A 73 1.59 -9.37 -11.74
C LEU A 73 2.40 -8.65 -12.81
N ALA A 74 2.61 -7.34 -12.64
CA ALA A 74 3.40 -6.55 -13.57
C ALA A 74 4.83 -7.07 -13.65
N ALA A 75 5.43 -7.41 -12.52
CA ALA A 75 6.78 -7.95 -12.48
C ALA A 75 6.88 -9.29 -13.21
N ARG A 76 5.88 -10.16 -13.04
CA ARG A 76 5.84 -11.44 -13.75
C ARG A 76 5.71 -11.23 -15.26
N TYR A 77 4.85 -10.32 -15.66
CA TYR A 77 4.63 -10.03 -17.07
C TYR A 77 5.90 -9.48 -17.71
N ASP A 78 6.56 -8.55 -17.05
CA ASP A 78 7.81 -7.96 -17.54
C ASP A 78 8.91 -9.03 -17.63
N GLY A 79 8.97 -9.93 -16.64
CA GLY A 79 9.90 -11.03 -16.65
C GLY A 79 9.69 -11.97 -17.82
N ARG A 80 8.45 -12.26 -18.19
CA ARG A 80 8.13 -13.10 -19.36
C ARG A 80 8.55 -12.41 -20.65
N ARG A 81 8.33 -11.12 -20.75
CA ARG A 81 8.72 -10.38 -21.95
C ARG A 81 10.24 -10.33 -22.10
N ALA A 82 10.95 -10.23 -20.98
CA ALA A 82 12.40 -10.20 -21.01
C ALA A 82 13.01 -11.52 -21.45
N THR A 83 12.30 -12.63 -21.25
CA THR A 83 12.79 -13.96 -21.61
C THR A 83 12.30 -14.43 -22.97
N ALA A 84 11.46 -13.68 -23.59
CA ALA A 84 10.91 -14.04 -24.92
C ALA A 84 11.89 -13.65 -26.10
#